data_d50463f4ae75b6feddff6e804831e2dc
#
_entry.id   d50463f4ae75b6feddff6e804831e2dc
#
_cell.length_a   1.000
_cell.length_b   1.000
_cell.length_c   1.000
_cell.angle_alpha   90.00
_cell.angle_beta   90.00
_cell.angle_gamma   90.00
#
_symmetry.space_group_name_H-M   'P 1'
#
loop_
_entity.id
_entity.type
_entity.pdbx_description
1 polymer ?
#
loop_
_entity_poly.entity_id
_entity_poly.type
_entity_poly.pdbx_seq_one_letter_code
_entity_poly.pdbx_strand_id
1 'polypeptide(L)'
;FTAVQAQRLAQEIAFGPVVFQVSRLMLKFGIFRLLSDNREGLSLEQISQKTELSRYAAQVLLEASLTIGTVLVKDDQYILAKAGWFLLNDEMAQVNMNFNQDVNYKGLFHLEEALVNGRPEGLKELGDWPTIYEGLSDLPGQAQKSWFGFDHFYSDNSFDQALEIVFSHSPRTLLDVGGNTGR
;
A
#
# COMPACT_ATOMS: atom_id res chain seq x y z
N PHE A 1 6.68 22.80 -12.80
CA PHE A 1 7.90 22.08 -12.39
C PHE A 1 9.14 22.80 -12.94
N THR A 2 10.14 23.04 -12.10
CA THR A 2 11.48 23.39 -12.56
C THR A 2 12.16 22.15 -13.17
N ALA A 3 13.24 22.34 -13.94
CA ALA A 3 14.00 21.21 -14.49
C ALA A 3 14.47 20.21 -13.41
N VAL A 4 14.90 20.72 -12.26
CA VAL A 4 15.34 19.90 -11.11
C VAL A 4 14.16 19.10 -10.51
N GLN A 5 12.99 19.72 -10.35
CA GLN A 5 11.79 19.02 -9.88
C GLN A 5 11.33 17.92 -10.85
N ALA A 6 11.39 18.21 -12.17
CA ALA A 6 11.03 17.24 -13.19
C ALA A 6 12.02 16.06 -13.22
N GLN A 7 13.33 16.31 -13.09
CA GLN A 7 14.35 15.28 -13.00
C GLN A 7 14.15 14.39 -11.75
N ARG A 8 13.87 15.00 -10.60
CA ARG A 8 13.58 14.28 -9.36
C ARG A 8 12.37 13.36 -9.52
N LEU A 9 11.25 13.89 -10.06
CA LEU A 9 10.05 13.10 -10.30
C LEU A 9 10.32 11.92 -11.24
N ALA A 10 11.11 12.12 -12.29
CA ALA A 10 11.50 11.03 -13.20
C ALA A 10 12.26 9.92 -12.48
N GLN A 11 13.15 10.25 -11.54
CA GLN A 11 13.83 9.26 -10.70
C GLN A 11 12.88 8.56 -9.73
N GLU A 12 11.97 9.30 -9.12
CA GLU A 12 10.94 8.73 -8.23
C GLU A 12 10.05 7.72 -8.97
N ILE A 13 9.66 8.01 -10.22
CA ILE A 13 8.90 7.09 -11.08
C ILE A 13 9.75 5.85 -11.42
N ALA A 14 11.00 6.04 -11.86
CA ALA A 14 11.89 4.95 -12.27
C ALA A 14 12.16 3.96 -11.13
N PHE A 15 12.32 4.46 -9.89
CA PHE A 15 12.56 3.65 -8.69
C PHE A 15 11.28 3.28 -7.92
N GLY A 16 10.10 3.65 -8.42
CA GLY A 16 8.81 3.39 -7.76
C GLY A 16 8.64 1.96 -7.23
N PRO A 17 8.95 0.91 -8.02
CA PRO A 17 8.85 -0.47 -7.55
C PRO A 17 9.76 -0.77 -6.35
N VAL A 18 10.97 -0.22 -6.32
CA VAL A 18 11.92 -0.39 -5.20
C VAL A 18 11.44 0.37 -3.98
N VAL A 19 11.00 1.62 -4.14
CA VAL A 19 10.45 2.47 -3.08
C VAL A 19 9.28 1.77 -2.39
N PHE A 20 8.36 1.21 -3.19
CA PHE A 20 7.21 0.48 -2.69
C PHE A 20 7.62 -0.75 -1.88
N GLN A 21 8.49 -1.62 -2.42
CA GLN A 21 8.89 -2.86 -1.76
C GLN A 21 9.72 -2.62 -0.50
N VAL A 22 10.63 -1.65 -0.50
CA VAL A 22 11.38 -1.26 0.69
C VAL A 22 10.44 -0.79 1.79
N SER A 23 9.52 0.11 1.48
CA SER A 23 8.53 0.62 2.45
C SER A 23 7.64 -0.50 2.99
N ARG A 24 7.22 -1.43 2.14
CA ARG A 24 6.46 -2.61 2.52
C ARG A 24 7.24 -3.53 3.48
N LEU A 25 8.53 -3.75 3.22
CA LEU A 25 9.40 -4.56 4.09
C LEU A 25 9.70 -3.88 5.42
N MET A 26 9.87 -2.56 5.44
CA MET A 26 10.00 -1.77 6.67
C MET A 26 8.78 -1.92 7.59
N LEU A 27 7.57 -1.98 7.01
CA LEU A 27 6.33 -2.29 7.74
C LEU A 27 6.32 -3.74 8.20
N LYS A 28 6.58 -4.69 7.28
CA LYS A 28 6.49 -6.14 7.53
C LYS A 28 7.44 -6.62 8.63
N PHE A 29 8.68 -6.13 8.64
CA PHE A 29 9.66 -6.46 9.66
C PHE A 29 9.54 -5.60 10.94
N GLY A 30 8.52 -4.74 11.02
CA GLY A 30 8.24 -3.93 12.20
C GLY A 30 9.25 -2.81 12.45
N ILE A 31 10.13 -2.48 11.48
CA ILE A 31 11.17 -1.45 11.68
C ILE A 31 10.54 -0.08 11.92
N PHE A 32 9.52 0.30 11.16
CA PHE A 32 8.82 1.57 11.40
C PHE A 32 8.17 1.62 12.78
N ARG A 33 7.55 0.51 13.24
CA ARG A 33 6.98 0.43 14.60
C ARG A 33 8.07 0.57 15.65
N LEU A 34 9.15 -0.17 15.49
CA LEU A 34 10.30 -0.12 16.39
C LEU A 34 10.86 1.30 16.53
N LEU A 35 11.02 2.01 15.41
CA LEU A 35 11.50 3.41 15.42
C LEU A 35 10.46 4.39 15.98
N SER A 36 9.17 4.13 15.76
CA SER A 36 8.08 4.93 16.35
C SER A 36 8.07 4.86 17.88
N ASP A 37 8.33 3.67 18.43
CA ASP A 37 8.34 3.41 19.87
C ASP A 37 9.64 3.90 20.53
N ASN A 38 10.69 4.20 19.75
CA ASN A 38 12.00 4.67 20.21
C ASN A 38 12.35 6.03 19.58
N ARG A 39 11.72 7.10 20.06
CA ARG A 39 11.82 8.45 19.48
C ARG A 39 13.21 9.07 19.48
N GLU A 40 14.08 8.66 20.38
CA GLU A 40 15.48 9.10 20.42
C GLU A 40 16.33 8.43 19.31
N GLY A 41 15.74 7.44 18.63
CA GLY A 41 16.40 6.67 17.59
C GLY A 41 17.04 5.38 18.08
N LEU A 42 17.50 4.58 17.14
CA LEU A 42 18.20 3.32 17.40
C LEU A 42 19.38 3.17 16.44
N SER A 43 20.47 2.56 16.93
CA SER A 43 21.60 2.18 16.07
C SER A 43 21.24 1.02 15.14
N LEU A 44 22.00 0.82 14.07
CA LEU A 44 21.87 -0.32 13.16
C LEU A 44 21.92 -1.66 13.92
N GLU A 45 22.84 -1.77 14.87
CA GLU A 45 23.02 -2.99 15.68
C GLU A 45 21.78 -3.29 16.52
N GLN A 46 21.20 -2.28 17.17
CA GLN A 46 19.98 -2.43 17.95
C GLN A 46 18.77 -2.82 17.08
N ILE A 47 18.64 -2.23 15.89
CA ILE A 47 17.57 -2.57 14.95
C ILE A 47 17.73 -4.01 14.46
N SER A 48 18.94 -4.40 14.04
CA SER A 48 19.25 -5.77 13.61
C SER A 48 18.88 -6.80 14.67
N GLN A 49 19.28 -6.58 15.92
CA GLN A 49 19.00 -7.48 17.05
C GLN A 49 17.48 -7.58 17.34
N LYS A 50 16.79 -6.43 17.36
CA LYS A 50 15.35 -6.39 17.73
C LYS A 50 14.43 -6.91 16.63
N THR A 51 14.85 -6.90 15.37
CA THR A 51 14.08 -7.36 14.21
C THR A 51 14.48 -8.77 13.76
N GLU A 52 15.50 -9.35 14.36
CA GLU A 52 16.07 -10.65 13.97
C GLU A 52 16.59 -10.67 12.51
N LEU A 53 16.77 -9.51 11.91
CA LEU A 53 17.37 -9.36 10.58
C LEU A 53 18.89 -9.38 10.71
N SER A 54 19.57 -9.93 9.69
CA SER A 54 21.01 -9.74 9.61
C SER A 54 21.36 -8.25 9.56
N ARG A 55 22.54 -7.88 10.08
CA ARG A 55 23.03 -6.50 10.02
C ARG A 55 23.00 -5.94 8.60
N TYR A 56 23.38 -6.76 7.61
CA TYR A 56 23.35 -6.38 6.20
C TYR A 56 21.90 -6.09 5.72
N ALA A 57 20.95 -6.97 6.04
CA ALA A 57 19.55 -6.77 5.62
C ALA A 57 18.94 -5.51 6.25
N ALA A 58 19.17 -5.29 7.55
CA ALA A 58 18.74 -4.08 8.23
C ALA A 58 19.37 -2.82 7.61
N GLN A 59 20.66 -2.86 7.33
CA GLN A 59 21.40 -1.76 6.70
C GLN A 59 20.84 -1.41 5.33
N VAL A 60 20.62 -2.39 4.45
CA VAL A 60 20.06 -2.17 3.10
C VAL A 60 18.70 -1.49 3.17
N LEU A 61 17.82 -1.97 4.06
CA LEU A 61 16.48 -1.37 4.23
C LEU A 61 16.55 0.05 4.77
N LEU A 62 17.42 0.31 5.76
CA LEU A 62 17.57 1.63 6.36
C LEU A 62 18.19 2.63 5.39
N GLU A 63 19.24 2.27 4.66
CA GLU A 63 19.88 3.14 3.66
C GLU A 63 18.92 3.50 2.52
N ALA A 64 18.16 2.52 2.02
CA ALA A 64 17.11 2.80 1.04
C ALA A 64 16.02 3.72 1.63
N SER A 65 15.60 3.50 2.88
CA SER A 65 14.60 4.32 3.57
C SER A 65 15.05 5.74 3.83
N LEU A 66 16.37 5.98 4.06
CA LEU A 66 16.96 7.31 4.12
C LEU A 66 16.82 8.04 2.78
N THR A 67 17.10 7.35 1.67
CA THR A 67 16.99 7.92 0.32
C THR A 67 15.53 8.27 -0.02
N ILE A 68 14.59 7.42 0.41
CA ILE A 68 13.14 7.63 0.24
C ILE A 68 12.63 8.76 1.14
N GLY A 69 13.27 9.00 2.28
CA GLY A 69 12.84 10.00 3.28
C GLY A 69 11.81 9.47 4.28
N THR A 70 11.70 8.14 4.45
CA THR A 70 10.83 7.51 5.46
C THR A 70 11.53 7.33 6.81
N VAL A 71 12.87 7.44 6.83
CA VAL A 71 13.74 7.40 7.99
C VAL A 71 14.75 8.55 7.88
N LEU A 72 15.23 9.03 9.01
CA LEU A 72 16.30 10.03 9.13
C LEU A 72 17.43 9.46 9.98
N VAL A 73 18.61 10.07 9.90
CA VAL A 73 19.74 9.80 10.82
C VAL A 73 20.06 11.09 11.57
N LYS A 74 20.22 10.95 12.89
CA LYS A 74 20.71 12.00 13.78
C LYS A 74 21.62 11.36 14.83
N ASP A 75 22.82 11.88 14.99
CA ASP A 75 23.82 11.39 15.97
C ASP A 75 24.01 9.85 15.88
N ASP A 76 24.20 9.35 14.64
CA ASP A 76 24.31 7.92 14.29
C ASP A 76 23.13 7.04 14.70
N GLN A 77 21.98 7.64 15.03
CA GLN A 77 20.75 6.93 15.34
C GLN A 77 19.72 7.10 14.21
N TYR A 78 19.04 6.02 13.84
CA TYR A 78 17.93 6.04 12.89
C TYR A 78 16.66 6.44 13.60
N ILE A 79 15.92 7.41 13.02
CA ILE A 79 14.70 8.00 13.56
C ILE A 79 13.62 7.91 12.50
N LEU A 80 12.37 7.61 12.92
CA LEU A 80 11.23 7.59 12.02
C LEU A 80 10.91 9.00 11.51
N ALA A 81 10.89 9.17 10.19
CA ALA A 81 10.44 10.40 9.55
C ALA A 81 8.90 10.48 9.46
N LYS A 82 8.34 11.65 9.18
CA LYS A 82 6.89 11.85 9.04
C LYS A 82 6.28 10.93 7.98
N ALA A 83 6.93 10.74 6.84
CA ALA A 83 6.44 9.84 5.79
C ALA A 83 6.35 8.39 6.29
N GLY A 84 7.37 7.90 7.01
CA GLY A 84 7.35 6.58 7.65
C GLY A 84 6.25 6.46 8.71
N TRP A 85 5.98 7.54 9.45
CA TRP A 85 4.90 7.58 10.43
C TRP A 85 3.51 7.44 9.76
N PHE A 86 3.27 8.13 8.64
CA PHE A 86 2.03 7.98 7.86
C PHE A 86 1.88 6.57 7.29
N LEU A 87 2.93 6.00 6.70
CA LEU A 87 2.88 4.60 6.23
C LEU A 87 2.51 3.62 7.35
N LEU A 88 2.93 3.91 8.58
CA LEU A 88 2.67 3.07 9.74
C LEU A 88 1.27 3.26 10.35
N ASN A 89 0.71 4.48 10.34
CA ASN A 89 -0.46 4.82 11.16
C ASN A 89 -1.65 5.35 10.36
N ASP A 90 -1.47 5.76 9.11
CA ASP A 90 -2.55 6.24 8.27
C ASP A 90 -3.28 5.05 7.63
N GLU A 91 -4.58 4.93 7.89
CA GLU A 91 -5.40 3.83 7.41
C GLU A 91 -5.46 3.78 5.88
N MET A 92 -5.59 4.93 5.22
CA MET A 92 -5.61 5.01 3.76
C MET A 92 -4.30 4.50 3.16
N ALA A 93 -3.15 4.90 3.73
CA ALA A 93 -1.85 4.43 3.28
C ALA A 93 -1.72 2.91 3.43
N GLN A 94 -2.16 2.35 4.56
CA GLN A 94 -2.11 0.90 4.81
C GLN A 94 -3.02 0.12 3.88
N VAL A 95 -4.25 0.57 3.68
CA VAL A 95 -5.21 -0.06 2.76
C VAL A 95 -4.67 -0.06 1.34
N ASN A 96 -4.14 1.08 0.87
CA ASN A 96 -3.54 1.20 -0.45
C ASN A 96 -2.30 0.32 -0.62
N MET A 97 -1.43 0.26 0.39
CA MET A 97 -0.24 -0.62 0.39
C MET A 97 -0.62 -2.09 0.31
N ASN A 98 -1.63 -2.52 1.08
CA ASN A 98 -2.09 -3.91 1.08
C ASN A 98 -2.73 -4.27 -0.25
N PHE A 99 -3.64 -3.43 -0.78
CA PHE A 99 -4.28 -3.66 -2.07
C PHE A 99 -3.26 -3.76 -3.20
N ASN A 100 -2.34 -2.81 -3.29
CA ASN A 100 -1.30 -2.85 -4.32
C ASN A 100 -0.43 -4.09 -4.19
N GLN A 101 0.01 -4.47 -2.98
CA GLN A 101 0.86 -5.63 -2.77
C GLN A 101 0.18 -6.95 -3.11
N ASP A 102 -1.06 -7.14 -2.62
CA ASP A 102 -1.69 -8.44 -2.58
C ASP A 102 -2.57 -8.70 -3.83
N VAL A 103 -3.06 -7.63 -4.47
CA VAL A 103 -3.94 -7.71 -5.63
C VAL A 103 -3.22 -7.32 -6.92
N ASN A 104 -2.54 -6.16 -6.95
CA ASN A 104 -2.07 -5.57 -8.21
C ASN A 104 -0.63 -5.94 -8.58
N TYR A 105 0.27 -6.08 -7.59
CA TYR A 105 1.71 -6.00 -7.83
C TYR A 105 2.22 -6.99 -8.88
N LYS A 106 1.79 -8.24 -8.78
CA LYS A 106 2.16 -9.27 -9.76
C LYS A 106 1.46 -9.05 -11.10
N GLY A 107 0.18 -8.70 -11.07
CA GLY A 107 -0.61 -8.43 -12.26
C GLY A 107 -0.08 -7.28 -13.12
N LEU A 108 0.57 -6.27 -12.50
CA LEU A 108 1.20 -5.15 -13.22
C LEU A 108 2.32 -5.58 -14.18
N PHE A 109 2.93 -6.73 -13.99
CA PHE A 109 3.89 -7.32 -14.93
C PHE A 109 3.27 -7.61 -16.31
N HIS A 110 1.95 -7.82 -16.33
CA HIS A 110 1.18 -8.14 -17.53
C HIS A 110 0.41 -6.93 -18.10
N LEU A 111 0.72 -5.71 -17.61
CA LEU A 111 0.00 -4.51 -18.04
C LEU A 111 0.12 -4.24 -19.54
N GLU A 112 1.32 -4.38 -20.11
CA GLU A 112 1.54 -4.21 -21.55
C GLU A 112 0.69 -5.22 -22.35
N GLU A 113 0.74 -6.49 -21.96
CA GLU A 113 -0.04 -7.56 -22.59
C GLU A 113 -1.56 -7.28 -22.49
N ALA A 114 -2.02 -6.83 -21.33
CA ALA A 114 -3.43 -6.47 -21.12
C ALA A 114 -3.88 -5.32 -22.02
N LEU A 115 -3.06 -4.28 -22.18
CA LEU A 115 -3.37 -3.14 -23.03
C LEU A 115 -3.39 -3.52 -24.51
N VAL A 116 -2.46 -4.37 -24.95
CA VAL A 116 -2.39 -4.84 -26.36
C VAL A 116 -3.57 -5.75 -26.69
N ASN A 117 -3.93 -6.66 -25.79
CA ASN A 117 -4.97 -7.66 -26.02
C ASN A 117 -6.39 -7.18 -25.64
N GLY A 118 -6.52 -6.05 -24.97
CA GLY A 118 -7.81 -5.51 -24.52
C GLY A 118 -8.54 -6.37 -23.50
N ARG A 119 -7.81 -7.12 -22.68
CA ARG A 119 -8.35 -8.01 -21.64
C ARG A 119 -7.45 -8.04 -20.40
N PRO A 120 -7.96 -8.45 -19.22
CA PRO A 120 -7.22 -8.33 -17.96
C PRO A 120 -6.19 -9.46 -17.77
N GLU A 121 -5.11 -9.48 -18.55
CA GLU A 121 -4.07 -10.53 -18.56
C GLU A 121 -3.41 -10.75 -17.18
N GLY A 122 -3.38 -9.72 -16.35
CA GLY A 122 -2.82 -9.81 -14.99
C GLY A 122 -3.62 -10.68 -14.03
N LEU A 123 -4.88 -10.99 -14.33
CA LEU A 123 -5.72 -11.85 -13.49
C LEU A 123 -5.16 -13.26 -13.33
N LYS A 124 -4.39 -13.76 -14.30
CA LYS A 124 -3.74 -15.09 -14.23
C LYS A 124 -2.83 -15.27 -13.00
N GLU A 125 -2.42 -14.19 -12.35
CA GLU A 125 -1.68 -14.24 -11.08
C GLU A 125 -2.56 -14.59 -9.87
N LEU A 126 -3.87 -14.45 -9.99
CA LEU A 126 -4.86 -14.68 -8.94
C LEU A 126 -5.76 -15.87 -9.25
N GLY A 127 -6.16 -16.05 -10.51
CA GLY A 127 -7.03 -17.11 -10.97
C GLY A 127 -7.36 -17.00 -12.47
N ASP A 128 -8.21 -17.89 -12.95
CA ASP A 128 -8.62 -17.97 -14.37
C ASP A 128 -10.10 -17.54 -14.51
N TRP A 129 -10.33 -16.24 -14.56
CA TRP A 129 -11.66 -15.65 -14.71
C TRP A 129 -11.62 -14.59 -15.81
N PRO A 130 -12.77 -14.35 -16.50
CA PRO A 130 -12.87 -13.27 -17.50
C PRO A 130 -12.64 -11.88 -16.90
N THR A 131 -13.15 -11.64 -15.68
CA THR A 131 -12.92 -10.45 -14.88
C THR A 131 -12.71 -10.81 -13.41
N ILE A 132 -12.22 -9.88 -12.61
CA ILE A 132 -12.00 -10.10 -11.19
C ILE A 132 -13.31 -10.38 -10.43
N TYR A 133 -14.43 -9.86 -10.93
CA TYR A 133 -15.73 -9.96 -10.25
C TYR A 133 -16.25 -11.39 -10.15
N GLU A 134 -16.02 -12.22 -11.16
CA GLU A 134 -16.37 -13.63 -11.10
C GLU A 134 -15.53 -14.41 -10.11
N GLY A 135 -14.32 -13.91 -9.83
CA GLY A 135 -13.36 -14.55 -8.94
C GLY A 135 -13.32 -14.03 -7.51
N LEU A 136 -14.14 -13.03 -7.15
CA LEU A 136 -14.01 -12.37 -5.83
C LEU A 136 -14.16 -13.34 -4.65
N SER A 137 -15.06 -14.34 -4.75
CA SER A 137 -15.24 -15.36 -3.71
C SER A 137 -14.08 -16.36 -3.62
N ASP A 138 -13.36 -16.54 -4.72
CA ASP A 138 -12.30 -17.54 -4.89
C ASP A 138 -10.89 -16.95 -4.82
N LEU A 139 -10.77 -15.63 -4.58
CA LEU A 139 -9.50 -14.97 -4.40
C LEU A 139 -8.69 -15.63 -3.27
N PRO A 140 -7.36 -15.75 -3.41
CA PRO A 140 -6.49 -16.12 -2.28
C PRO A 140 -6.80 -15.27 -1.05
N GLY A 141 -6.92 -15.88 0.13
CA GLY A 141 -7.50 -15.24 1.31
C GLY A 141 -6.86 -13.89 1.68
N GLN A 142 -5.55 -13.72 1.45
CA GLN A 142 -4.89 -12.43 1.69
C GLN A 142 -5.28 -11.39 0.61
N ALA A 143 -5.36 -11.78 -0.66
CA ALA A 143 -5.80 -10.90 -1.74
C ALA A 143 -7.27 -10.48 -1.55
N GLN A 144 -8.13 -11.43 -1.17
CA GLN A 144 -9.53 -11.17 -0.84
C GLN A 144 -9.67 -10.16 0.31
N LYS A 145 -8.92 -10.35 1.39
CA LYS A 145 -8.92 -9.42 2.53
C LYS A 145 -8.47 -8.01 2.13
N SER A 146 -7.45 -7.91 1.30
CA SER A 146 -6.92 -6.62 0.84
C SER A 146 -7.84 -5.96 -0.18
N TRP A 147 -8.53 -6.74 -1.04
CA TRP A 147 -9.55 -6.24 -1.94
C TRP A 147 -10.71 -5.61 -1.18
N PHE A 148 -11.35 -6.36 -0.29
CA PHE A 148 -12.49 -5.85 0.48
C PHE A 148 -12.11 -4.74 1.44
N GLY A 149 -10.90 -4.77 2.03
CA GLY A 149 -10.40 -3.68 2.85
C GLY A 149 -10.28 -2.37 2.07
N PHE A 150 -9.80 -2.42 0.83
CA PHE A 150 -9.72 -1.27 -0.06
C PHE A 150 -11.10 -0.77 -0.48
N ASP A 151 -11.95 -1.66 -0.94
CA ASP A 151 -13.30 -1.35 -1.41
C ASP A 151 -14.13 -0.68 -0.29
N HIS A 152 -14.18 -1.29 0.88
CA HIS A 152 -14.89 -0.75 2.03
C HIS A 152 -14.33 0.57 2.53
N PHE A 153 -13.01 0.73 2.58
CA PHE A 153 -12.43 1.99 3.02
C PHE A 153 -12.93 3.17 2.18
N TYR A 154 -12.97 3.00 0.86
CA TYR A 154 -13.38 4.08 -0.05
C TYR A 154 -14.91 4.24 -0.13
N SER A 155 -15.68 3.16 -0.09
CA SER A 155 -17.15 3.25 -0.11
C SER A 155 -17.70 3.79 1.21
N ASP A 156 -17.27 3.26 2.35
CA ASP A 156 -17.79 3.65 3.67
C ASP A 156 -17.56 5.14 3.95
N ASN A 157 -16.43 5.70 3.52
CA ASN A 157 -16.14 7.13 3.66
C ASN A 157 -17.04 8.06 2.83
N SER A 158 -17.78 7.54 1.85
CA SER A 158 -18.71 8.31 1.03
C SER A 158 -20.18 8.13 1.43
N PHE A 159 -20.49 7.11 2.24
CA PHE A 159 -21.86 6.76 2.56
C PHE A 159 -22.62 7.86 3.31
N ASP A 160 -22.04 8.51 4.30
CA ASP A 160 -22.71 9.54 5.08
C ASP A 160 -23.28 10.65 4.18
N GLN A 161 -22.45 11.20 3.29
CA GLN A 161 -22.89 12.25 2.36
C GLN A 161 -23.87 11.73 1.31
N ALA A 162 -23.65 10.54 0.77
CA ALA A 162 -24.52 9.94 -0.23
C ALA A 162 -25.91 9.63 0.36
N LEU A 163 -25.97 9.05 1.56
CA LEU A 163 -27.21 8.70 2.23
C LEU A 163 -28.05 9.93 2.62
N GLU A 164 -27.42 11.03 3.06
CA GLU A 164 -28.12 12.30 3.29
C GLU A 164 -28.86 12.77 2.03
N ILE A 165 -28.21 12.71 0.87
CA ILE A 165 -28.82 13.10 -0.41
C ILE A 165 -29.95 12.13 -0.79
N VAL A 166 -29.69 10.82 -0.73
CA VAL A 166 -30.66 9.77 -1.09
C VAL A 166 -31.91 9.88 -0.24
N PHE A 167 -31.76 10.00 1.08
CA PHE A 167 -32.91 10.01 2.00
C PHE A 167 -33.57 11.39 2.19
N SER A 168 -32.98 12.46 1.66
CA SER A 168 -33.61 13.79 1.66
C SER A 168 -34.98 13.80 0.95
N HIS A 169 -35.20 12.89 0.02
CA HIS A 169 -36.44 12.74 -0.74
C HIS A 169 -37.35 11.62 -0.21
N SER A 170 -37.07 11.03 0.95
CA SER A 170 -37.83 9.96 1.61
C SER A 170 -38.23 8.81 0.66
N PRO A 171 -37.26 8.16 -0.02
CA PRO A 171 -37.55 7.07 -0.96
C PRO A 171 -38.21 5.90 -0.23
N ARG A 172 -39.18 5.25 -0.86
CA ARG A 172 -39.86 4.04 -0.31
C ARG A 172 -39.08 2.76 -0.60
N THR A 173 -38.30 2.78 -1.63
CA THR A 173 -37.48 1.65 -2.08
C THR A 173 -36.12 2.17 -2.51
N LEU A 174 -35.06 1.41 -2.21
CA LEU A 174 -33.71 1.65 -2.65
C LEU A 174 -33.20 0.39 -3.36
N LEU A 175 -32.61 0.56 -4.52
CA LEU A 175 -31.90 -0.50 -5.23
C LEU A 175 -30.41 -0.13 -5.25
N ASP A 176 -29.62 -0.94 -4.61
CA ASP A 176 -28.16 -0.86 -4.67
C ASP A 176 -27.64 -1.77 -5.80
N VAL A 177 -27.01 -1.17 -6.82
CA VAL A 177 -26.45 -1.89 -7.95
C VAL A 177 -24.94 -2.02 -7.74
N GLY A 178 -24.47 -3.25 -7.55
CA GLY A 178 -23.06 -3.53 -7.25
C GLY A 178 -22.72 -3.39 -5.76
N GLY A 179 -23.70 -3.55 -4.89
CA GLY A 179 -23.56 -3.43 -3.43
C GLY A 179 -22.59 -4.42 -2.75
N ASN A 180 -21.81 -5.14 -3.54
CA ASN A 180 -20.70 -6.00 -3.11
C ASN A 180 -21.14 -6.97 -1.98
N THR A 181 -20.66 -6.75 -0.75
CA THR A 181 -20.99 -7.59 0.42
C THR A 181 -22.30 -7.22 1.09
N GLY A 182 -23.00 -6.20 0.59
CA GLY A 182 -24.27 -5.71 1.18
C GLY A 182 -24.07 -4.99 2.52
N ARG A 183 -22.97 -4.28 2.68
CA ARG A 183 -22.62 -3.56 3.90
C ARG A 183 -23.34 -2.21 3.98
#